data_c2ab0b1b0fca32687362b2a800de94aa
#
_entry.id   c2ab0b1b0fca32687362b2a800de94aa
#
_cell.length_a   1.000
_cell.length_b   1.000
_cell.length_c   1.000
_cell.angle_alpha   90.00
_cell.angle_beta   90.00
_cell.angle_gamma   90.00
#
_symmetry.space_group_name_H-M   'P 1'
#
loop_
_entity.id
_entity.type
_entity.pdbx_description
1 polymer ?
#
loop_
_entity_poly.entity_id
_entity_poly.type
_entity_poly.pdbx_seq_one_letter_code
_entity_poly.pdbx_strand_id
1 'polypeptide(L)'
;DKNKVESLPEELRHIFFDMCVNQGKSRGVKILQRAANAKGAGLKVDGGLGPKTIAAISESNVELDRVRAYRVKYYADLVTRKPDLEKFYFGWYKRALEV
;
A
#
# COMPACT_ATOMS: atom_id res chain seq x y z
N ASP A 1 4.88 13.47 3.31
CA ASP A 1 6.14 14.16 3.52
C ASP A 1 7.21 13.59 2.59
N LYS A 2 7.87 14.47 1.85
CA LYS A 2 8.87 14.09 0.88
C LYS A 2 10.01 13.28 1.48
N ASN A 3 10.53 13.70 2.64
CA ASN A 3 11.62 13.00 3.30
C ASN A 3 11.23 11.62 3.75
N LYS A 4 9.99 11.44 4.19
CA LYS A 4 9.49 10.13 4.62
C LYS A 4 9.39 9.16 3.45
N VAL A 5 8.93 9.64 2.30
CA VAL A 5 8.86 8.82 1.10
C VAL A 5 10.25 8.36 0.67
N GLU A 6 11.22 9.26 0.72
CA GLU A 6 12.60 8.92 0.36
C GLU A 6 13.24 7.92 1.31
N SER A 7 12.70 7.79 2.52
CA SER A 7 13.21 6.81 3.50
C SER A 7 12.70 5.40 3.26
N LEU A 8 11.70 5.23 2.39
CA LEU A 8 11.20 3.90 2.02
C LEU A 8 12.19 3.22 1.06
N PRO A 9 12.18 1.88 1.02
CA PRO A 9 12.96 1.17 0.02
C PRO A 9 12.64 1.69 -1.38
N GLU A 10 13.67 1.87 -2.20
CA GLU A 10 13.54 2.49 -3.52
C GLU A 10 12.47 1.81 -4.37
N GLU A 11 12.44 0.48 -4.36
CA GLU A 11 11.48 -0.27 -5.18
C GLU A 11 10.02 -0.04 -4.78
N LEU A 12 9.77 0.46 -3.56
CA LEU A 12 8.41 0.72 -3.09
C LEU A 12 7.99 2.18 -3.26
N ARG A 13 8.92 3.08 -3.56
CA ARG A 13 8.61 4.51 -3.63
C ARG A 13 7.61 4.84 -4.72
N HIS A 14 7.78 4.24 -5.89
CA HIS A 14 6.91 4.54 -7.03
C HIS A 14 5.47 4.08 -6.76
N ILE A 15 5.29 2.85 -6.31
CA ILE A 15 3.96 2.35 -6.01
C ILE A 15 3.33 3.11 -4.86
N PHE A 16 4.13 3.48 -3.85
CA PHE A 16 3.61 4.27 -2.72
C PHE A 16 3.13 5.63 -3.19
N PHE A 17 3.91 6.31 -4.04
CA PHE A 17 3.50 7.60 -4.59
C PHE A 17 2.18 7.47 -5.34
N ASP A 18 2.07 6.45 -6.18
CA ASP A 18 0.85 6.21 -6.95
C ASP A 18 -0.35 5.95 -6.03
N MET A 19 -0.16 5.20 -4.96
CA MET A 19 -1.22 4.96 -3.98
C MET A 19 -1.64 6.24 -3.28
N CYS A 20 -0.69 7.13 -2.96
CA CYS A 20 -1.01 8.40 -2.33
C CYS A 20 -1.87 9.27 -3.23
N VAL A 21 -1.58 9.28 -4.53
CA VAL A 21 -2.35 10.08 -5.50
C VAL A 21 -3.75 9.51 -5.70
N ASN A 22 -3.87 8.20 -5.82
CA ASN A 22 -5.13 7.56 -6.19
C ASN A 22 -6.02 7.16 -5.01
N GLN A 23 -5.43 6.86 -3.86
CA GLN A 23 -6.17 6.33 -2.71
C GLN A 23 -6.07 7.19 -1.46
N GLY A 24 -5.12 8.14 -1.46
CA GLY A 24 -4.83 8.96 -0.31
C GLY A 24 -3.67 8.38 0.51
N LYS A 25 -2.93 9.27 1.15
CA LYS A 25 -1.73 8.89 1.90
C LYS A 25 -2.01 7.87 3.01
N SER A 26 -3.04 8.12 3.80
CA SER A 26 -3.36 7.23 4.92
C SER A 26 -3.68 5.81 4.44
N ARG A 27 -4.46 5.71 3.38
CA ARG A 27 -4.82 4.40 2.82
C ARG A 27 -3.61 3.71 2.20
N GLY A 28 -2.74 4.48 1.52
CA GLY A 28 -1.50 3.94 0.97
C GLY A 28 -0.59 3.38 2.05
N VAL A 29 -0.45 4.11 3.16
CA VAL A 29 0.36 3.64 4.29
C VAL A 29 -0.23 2.37 4.88
N LYS A 30 -1.55 2.29 5.02
CA LYS A 30 -2.20 1.08 5.56
C LYS A 30 -1.92 -0.13 4.68
N ILE A 31 -1.91 0.04 3.36
CA ILE A 31 -1.59 -1.04 2.44
C ILE A 31 -0.15 -1.53 2.67
N LEU A 32 0.80 -0.59 2.79
CA LEU A 32 2.19 -0.95 3.08
C LEU A 32 2.31 -1.66 4.43
N GLN A 33 1.61 -1.18 5.44
CA GLN A 33 1.66 -1.78 6.77
C GLN A 33 1.13 -3.22 6.75
N ARG A 34 0.03 -3.46 6.04
CA ARG A 34 -0.52 -4.80 5.92
C ARG A 34 0.42 -5.74 5.17
N ALA A 35 1.02 -5.24 4.07
CA ALA A 35 1.97 -6.04 3.32
C ALA A 35 3.19 -6.40 4.16
N ALA A 36 3.72 -5.44 4.91
CA ALA A 36 4.86 -5.67 5.79
C ALA A 36 4.49 -6.64 6.92
N ASN A 37 3.28 -6.54 7.46
CA ASN A 37 2.83 -7.45 8.51
C ASN A 37 2.74 -8.89 8.03
N ALA A 38 2.43 -9.11 6.75
CA ALA A 38 2.44 -10.44 6.18
C ALA A 38 3.84 -11.05 6.20
N LYS A 39 4.87 -10.20 6.33
CA LYS A 39 6.26 -10.64 6.46
C LYS A 39 6.73 -10.60 7.93
N GLY A 40 5.80 -10.43 8.86
CA GLY A 40 6.13 -10.48 10.29
C GLY A 40 6.50 -9.15 10.93
N ALA A 41 6.21 -8.03 10.29
CA ALA A 41 6.59 -6.71 10.81
C ALA A 41 5.90 -6.35 12.14
N GLY A 42 4.68 -6.85 12.35
CA GLY A 42 3.97 -6.60 13.62
C GLY A 42 3.56 -5.15 13.83
N LEU A 43 3.26 -4.44 12.75
CA LEU A 43 2.87 -3.04 12.83
C LEU A 43 1.38 -2.88 13.13
N LYS A 44 1.05 -1.80 13.83
CA LYS A 44 -0.34 -1.39 13.95
C LYS A 44 -0.75 -0.73 12.64
N VAL A 45 -1.86 -1.18 12.06
CA VAL A 45 -2.33 -0.64 10.77
C VAL A 45 -3.15 0.61 11.05
N ASP A 46 -2.48 1.73 11.18
CA ASP A 46 -3.10 3.01 11.57
C ASP A 46 -2.94 4.12 10.51
N GLY A 47 -2.23 3.85 9.42
CA GLY A 47 -2.03 4.83 8.36
C GLY A 47 -0.95 5.87 8.66
N GLY A 48 -0.21 5.70 9.74
CA GLY A 48 0.87 6.62 10.10
C GLY A 48 2.22 6.15 9.58
N LEU A 49 2.93 7.02 8.89
CA LEU A 49 4.25 6.71 8.35
C LEU A 49 5.33 7.39 9.20
N GLY A 50 5.55 6.84 10.39
CA GLY A 50 6.59 7.32 11.27
C GLY A 50 7.89 6.54 11.11
N PRO A 51 8.95 6.93 11.85
CA PRO A 51 10.25 6.26 11.75
C PRO A 51 10.19 4.76 12.04
N LYS A 52 9.39 4.34 13.00
CA LYS A 52 9.26 2.92 13.34
C LYS A 52 8.61 2.13 12.22
N THR A 53 7.58 2.71 11.59
CA THR A 53 6.89 2.08 10.47
C THR A 53 7.84 1.95 9.29
N ILE A 54 8.58 2.99 8.98
CA ILE A 54 9.54 2.98 7.86
C ILE A 54 10.61 1.92 8.11
N ALA A 55 11.16 1.88 9.32
CA ALA A 55 12.19 0.89 9.66
C ALA A 55 11.64 -0.53 9.55
N ALA A 56 10.43 -0.77 10.05
CA ALA A 56 9.83 -2.10 10.00
C ALA A 56 9.54 -2.53 8.57
N ILE A 57 9.08 -1.62 7.71
CA ILE A 57 8.86 -1.91 6.30
C ILE A 57 10.18 -2.29 5.63
N SER A 58 11.25 -1.53 5.89
CA SER A 58 12.56 -1.82 5.33
C SER A 58 13.12 -3.16 5.81
N GLU A 59 13.01 -3.41 7.12
CA GLU A 59 13.56 -4.63 7.72
C GLU A 59 12.81 -5.89 7.33
N SER A 60 11.50 -5.75 7.03
CA SER A 60 10.69 -6.91 6.65
C SER A 60 11.01 -7.41 5.25
N ASN A 61 11.71 -6.62 4.45
CA ASN A 61 12.02 -6.94 3.05
C ASN A 61 10.77 -7.28 2.24
N VAL A 62 9.70 -6.52 2.46
CA VAL A 62 8.45 -6.77 1.75
C VAL A 62 8.64 -6.53 0.25
N GLU A 63 8.19 -7.48 -0.54
CA GLU A 63 8.35 -7.43 -1.99
C GLU A 63 7.33 -6.49 -2.63
N LEU A 64 7.71 -5.91 -3.76
CA LEU A 64 6.79 -5.06 -4.54
C LEU A 64 5.51 -5.82 -4.92
N ASP A 65 5.64 -7.06 -5.35
CA ASP A 65 4.48 -7.88 -5.70
C ASP A 65 3.53 -8.11 -4.54
N ARG A 66 4.07 -8.19 -3.31
CA ARG A 66 3.23 -8.34 -2.14
C ARG A 66 2.44 -7.07 -1.87
N VAL A 67 3.08 -5.91 -2.05
CA VAL A 67 2.39 -4.62 -1.93
C VAL A 67 1.28 -4.53 -2.99
N ARG A 68 1.57 -4.96 -4.21
CA ARG A 68 0.56 -5.00 -5.28
C ARG A 68 -0.63 -5.88 -4.91
N ALA A 69 -0.35 -7.04 -4.32
CA ALA A 69 -1.41 -7.96 -3.90
C ALA A 69 -2.33 -7.32 -2.85
N TYR A 70 -1.75 -6.62 -1.89
CA TYR A 70 -2.57 -5.95 -0.86
C TYR A 70 -3.30 -4.74 -1.41
N ARG A 71 -2.75 -4.09 -2.43
CA ARG A 71 -3.44 -3.01 -3.11
C ARG A 71 -4.68 -3.54 -3.84
N VAL A 72 -4.53 -4.67 -4.55
CA VAL A 72 -5.65 -5.32 -5.22
C VAL A 72 -6.71 -5.73 -4.20
N LYS A 73 -6.27 -6.30 -3.07
CA LYS A 73 -7.18 -6.68 -1.99
C LYS A 73 -7.95 -5.48 -1.46
N TYR A 74 -7.29 -4.34 -1.32
CA TYR A 74 -7.97 -3.11 -0.90
C TYR A 74 -9.12 -2.77 -1.84
N TYR A 75 -8.89 -2.82 -3.13
CA TYR A 75 -9.93 -2.52 -4.10
C TYR A 75 -11.05 -3.55 -4.09
N ALA A 76 -10.70 -4.83 -3.97
CA ALA A 76 -11.69 -5.90 -3.90
C ALA A 76 -12.59 -5.75 -2.68
N ASP A 77 -11.99 -5.43 -1.52
CA ASP A 77 -12.73 -5.20 -0.29
C ASP A 77 -13.64 -3.99 -0.42
N LEU A 78 -13.16 -2.94 -1.09
CA LEU A 78 -13.95 -1.72 -1.30
C LEU A 78 -15.18 -2.02 -2.16
N VAL A 79 -15.01 -2.78 -3.24
CA VAL A 79 -16.13 -3.16 -4.12
C VAL A 79 -17.13 -4.05 -3.38
N THR A 80 -16.64 -4.95 -2.53
CA THR A 80 -17.51 -5.80 -1.72
C THR A 80 -18.40 -4.96 -0.79
N ARG A 81 -17.84 -3.91 -0.20
CA ARG A 81 -18.60 -3.01 0.68
C ARG A 81 -19.49 -2.04 -0.08
N LYS A 82 -19.09 -1.67 -1.30
CA LYS A 82 -19.78 -0.71 -2.14
C LYS A 82 -19.93 -1.25 -3.56
N PRO A 83 -20.89 -2.16 -3.79
CA PRO A 83 -21.04 -2.83 -5.09
C PRO A 83 -21.20 -1.89 -6.28
N ASP A 84 -21.70 -0.67 -6.04
CA ASP A 84 -21.84 0.33 -7.11
C ASP A 84 -20.51 0.66 -7.77
N LEU A 85 -19.39 0.44 -7.08
CA LEU A 85 -18.07 0.76 -7.58
C LEU A 85 -17.46 -0.36 -8.43
N GLU A 86 -18.16 -1.49 -8.56
CA GLU A 86 -17.63 -2.63 -9.33
C GLU A 86 -17.27 -2.23 -10.76
N LYS A 87 -18.01 -1.30 -11.35
CA LYS A 87 -17.75 -0.83 -12.71
C LYS A 87 -16.37 -0.21 -12.89
N PHE A 88 -15.75 0.24 -11.79
CA PHE A 88 -14.40 0.81 -11.82
C PHE A 88 -13.31 -0.20 -11.49
N TYR A 89 -13.70 -1.37 -11.00
CA TYR A 89 -12.74 -2.32 -10.43
C TYR A 89 -11.71 -2.81 -11.43
N PHE A 90 -12.12 -3.10 -12.64
CA PHE A 90 -11.18 -3.61 -13.64
C PHE A 90 -10.06 -2.60 -13.93
N GLY A 91 -10.40 -1.31 -14.07
CA GLY A 91 -9.41 -0.27 -14.27
C GLY A 91 -8.47 -0.12 -13.08
N TRP A 92 -8.99 -0.19 -11.87
CA TRP A 92 -8.18 -0.14 -10.65
C TRP A 92 -7.23 -1.34 -10.57
N TYR A 93 -7.74 -2.53 -10.90
CA TYR A 93 -6.95 -3.75 -10.89
C TYR A 93 -5.78 -3.65 -11.89
N LYS A 94 -6.05 -3.20 -13.11
CA LYS A 94 -5.01 -3.03 -14.11
C LYS A 94 -3.94 -2.05 -13.62
N ARG A 95 -4.37 -0.93 -13.06
CA ARG A 95 -3.41 0.06 -12.57
C ARG A 95 -2.56 -0.51 -11.44
N ALA A 96 -3.16 -1.25 -10.53
CA ALA A 96 -2.43 -1.84 -9.43
C ALA A 96 -1.34 -2.80 -9.89
N LEU A 97 -1.57 -3.49 -11.01
CA LEU A 97 -0.59 -4.42 -11.56
C LEU A 97 0.50 -3.72 -12.37
N GLU A 98 0.21 -2.55 -12.94
CA GLU A 98 1.16 -1.82 -13.78
C GLU A 98 2.17 -1.01 -12.99
N VAL A 99 1.85 -0.66 -11.78
CA VAL A 99 2.71 0.14 -10.90
C VAL A 99 3.50 -0.71 -9.91
#